data_1bf0d8afd892b275cbf027f609ef8452
#
_entry.id   1bf0d8afd892b275cbf027f609ef8452
#
_cell.length_a   1.000
_cell.length_b   1.000
_cell.length_c   1.000
_cell.angle_alpha   90.00
_cell.angle_beta   90.00
_cell.angle_gamma   90.00
#
_symmetry.space_group_name_H-M   'P 1'
#
loop_
_entity.id
_entity.type
_entity.pdbx_description
1 polymer ?
#
loop_
_entity_poly.entity_id
_entity_poly.type
_entity_poly.pdbx_seq_one_letter_code
_entity_poly.pdbx_strand_id
1 'polypeptide(L)'
;MVSITVTTGDGGDEGSGVVVDSNGNIVTNNHVVSDATSGGRLTVSMGNKTYDAKVVGTDPSTDLAVIRVTNPPESMKPIEFADSSKLAVGAPVMAVGNPLGLSGSVTTGIISALNRPVTTMNRDDSDGLLGSYDSSSGVVVTNAIQTSAAINPGNSGGALVNANGELVGINSSIASLPSAGRSQSGNIGIGFAIPSNLAKSIADQIIQTGKATHAFLGISVRDAATGKAGVNIQGAGIAAVTPSSAADRAGLRRGDVITKIDDTEVPSGESLVGLIRSFKAGQKATISYIRGSQEATVDVTMGTAKS
;
A
#
# COMPACT_ATOMS: atom_id res chain seq x y z
N MET A 1 -8.38 -17.72 0.70
CA MET A 1 -7.54 -17.33 -0.45
C MET A 1 -8.20 -17.77 -1.73
N VAL A 2 -8.15 -16.95 -2.75
CA VAL A 2 -8.72 -17.23 -4.07
C VAL A 2 -7.71 -16.85 -5.15
N SER A 3 -7.83 -17.44 -6.35
CA SER A 3 -7.20 -16.98 -7.57
C SER A 3 -8.12 -15.99 -8.29
N ILE A 4 -7.56 -14.97 -8.86
CA ILE A 4 -8.26 -13.94 -9.65
C ILE A 4 -7.72 -14.02 -11.07
N THR A 5 -8.62 -14.04 -12.05
CA THR A 5 -8.26 -14.00 -13.45
C THR A 5 -9.09 -12.91 -14.14
N VAL A 6 -8.40 -12.01 -14.81
CA VAL A 6 -9.01 -11.01 -15.69
C VAL A 6 -8.68 -11.42 -17.14
N THR A 7 -9.68 -11.56 -17.97
CA THR A 7 -9.51 -11.95 -19.38
C THR A 7 -9.97 -10.81 -20.28
N THR A 8 -9.07 -10.36 -21.16
CA THR A 8 -9.35 -9.37 -22.23
C THR A 8 -9.23 -10.04 -23.59
N GLY A 9 -9.56 -9.32 -24.67
CA GLY A 9 -9.41 -9.84 -26.05
C GLY A 9 -7.97 -10.15 -26.44
N ASP A 10 -7.00 -9.47 -25.84
CA ASP A 10 -5.57 -9.51 -26.21
C ASP A 10 -4.68 -10.21 -25.15
N GLY A 11 -5.27 -10.72 -24.07
CA GLY A 11 -4.53 -11.36 -22.97
C GLY A 11 -5.31 -11.33 -21.67
N GLY A 12 -4.61 -11.39 -20.54
CA GLY A 12 -5.23 -11.30 -19.23
C GLY A 12 -4.20 -11.21 -18.10
N ASP A 13 -4.66 -10.72 -16.98
CA ASP A 13 -3.88 -10.65 -15.74
C ASP A 13 -4.35 -11.73 -14.76
N GLU A 14 -3.40 -12.23 -13.99
CA GLU A 14 -3.66 -13.20 -12.93
C GLU A 14 -3.06 -12.71 -11.60
N GLY A 15 -3.78 -13.04 -10.54
CA GLY A 15 -3.34 -12.75 -9.19
C GLY A 15 -4.10 -13.52 -8.14
N SER A 16 -3.92 -13.11 -6.93
CA SER A 16 -4.55 -13.69 -5.76
C SER A 16 -5.50 -12.71 -5.08
N GLY A 17 -6.37 -13.21 -4.22
CA GLY A 17 -7.27 -12.37 -3.43
C GLY A 17 -7.55 -12.95 -2.06
N VAL A 18 -7.89 -12.08 -1.13
CA VAL A 18 -8.19 -12.38 0.26
C VAL A 18 -9.67 -12.11 0.53
N VAL A 19 -10.42 -13.12 0.92
CA VAL A 19 -11.82 -12.97 1.32
C VAL A 19 -11.89 -12.22 2.63
N VAL A 20 -12.67 -11.14 2.68
CA VAL A 20 -12.72 -10.25 3.84
C VAL A 20 -14.07 -10.25 4.57
N ASP A 21 -15.13 -10.75 3.92
CA ASP A 21 -16.42 -10.93 4.56
C ASP A 21 -17.22 -12.10 3.95
N SER A 22 -18.37 -12.41 4.57
CA SER A 22 -19.29 -13.46 4.10
C SER A 22 -20.15 -13.03 2.89
N ASN A 23 -20.11 -11.77 2.50
CA ASN A 23 -20.86 -11.25 1.34
C ASN A 23 -20.09 -11.44 0.03
N GLY A 24 -18.94 -12.13 0.07
CA GLY A 24 -18.10 -12.42 -1.08
C GLY A 24 -17.19 -11.28 -1.49
N ASN A 25 -16.96 -10.30 -0.60
CA ASN A 25 -15.97 -9.26 -0.85
C ASN A 25 -14.56 -9.82 -0.68
N ILE A 26 -13.70 -9.46 -1.62
CA ILE A 26 -12.32 -9.91 -1.72
C ILE A 26 -11.44 -8.68 -1.91
N VAL A 27 -10.40 -8.56 -1.11
CA VAL A 27 -9.34 -7.56 -1.29
C VAL A 27 -8.25 -8.16 -2.17
N THR A 28 -7.76 -7.37 -3.09
CA THR A 28 -6.64 -7.69 -3.98
C THR A 28 -5.84 -6.42 -4.31
N ASN A 29 -4.82 -6.53 -5.16
CA ASN A 29 -4.15 -5.35 -5.69
C ASN A 29 -4.94 -4.71 -6.84
N ASN A 30 -4.82 -3.39 -6.97
CA ASN A 30 -5.43 -2.64 -8.07
C ASN A 30 -4.90 -3.11 -9.42
N HIS A 31 -3.59 -3.29 -9.55
CA HIS A 31 -2.98 -3.72 -10.82
C HIS A 31 -3.47 -5.09 -11.30
N VAL A 32 -3.92 -6.00 -10.39
CA VAL A 32 -4.48 -7.31 -10.76
C VAL A 32 -5.83 -7.19 -11.46
N VAL A 33 -6.58 -6.11 -11.18
CA VAL A 33 -7.95 -5.94 -11.68
C VAL A 33 -8.14 -4.72 -12.57
N SER A 34 -7.06 -4.02 -12.91
CA SER A 34 -7.11 -2.79 -13.73
C SER A 34 -7.82 -3.02 -15.06
N ASP A 35 -7.51 -4.10 -15.75
CA ASP A 35 -8.10 -4.44 -17.04
C ASP A 35 -9.59 -4.81 -16.94
N ALA A 36 -10.05 -5.29 -15.79
CA ALA A 36 -11.47 -5.55 -15.55
C ALA A 36 -12.29 -4.26 -15.51
N THR A 37 -11.68 -3.13 -15.12
CA THR A 37 -12.34 -1.80 -15.14
C THR A 37 -12.51 -1.26 -16.56
N SER A 38 -11.73 -1.76 -17.52
CA SER A 38 -11.74 -1.41 -18.94
C SER A 38 -12.54 -2.38 -19.82
N GLY A 39 -13.33 -3.28 -19.19
CA GLY A 39 -14.23 -4.22 -19.88
C GLY A 39 -13.74 -5.66 -19.94
N GLY A 40 -12.63 -6.00 -19.29
CA GLY A 40 -12.17 -7.36 -19.11
C GLY A 40 -13.15 -8.19 -18.26
N ARG A 41 -13.25 -9.49 -18.55
CA ARG A 41 -14.05 -10.44 -17.75
C ARG A 41 -13.28 -10.82 -16.49
N LEU A 42 -13.89 -10.60 -15.33
CA LEU A 42 -13.32 -10.90 -14.02
C LEU A 42 -13.92 -12.19 -13.47
N THR A 43 -13.06 -13.14 -13.13
CA THR A 43 -13.44 -14.40 -12.50
C THR A 43 -12.59 -14.70 -11.28
N VAL A 44 -13.18 -15.44 -10.34
CA VAL A 44 -12.55 -15.85 -9.09
C VAL A 44 -12.62 -17.35 -8.98
N SER A 45 -11.48 -18.01 -8.81
CA SER A 45 -11.39 -19.47 -8.63
C SER A 45 -11.09 -19.83 -7.17
N MET A 46 -11.83 -20.80 -6.63
CA MET A 46 -11.65 -21.35 -5.30
C MET A 46 -11.73 -22.88 -5.36
N GLY A 47 -10.58 -23.55 -5.17
CA GLY A 47 -10.44 -24.99 -5.45
C GLY A 47 -10.68 -25.25 -6.95
N ASN A 48 -11.62 -26.13 -7.27
CA ASN A 48 -11.97 -26.50 -8.63
C ASN A 48 -13.20 -25.76 -9.20
N LYS A 49 -13.65 -24.69 -8.51
CA LYS A 49 -14.83 -23.91 -8.92
C LYS A 49 -14.44 -22.49 -9.28
N THR A 50 -15.03 -21.98 -10.35
CA THR A 50 -14.87 -20.61 -10.82
C THR A 50 -16.19 -19.85 -10.70
N TYR A 51 -16.13 -18.61 -10.24
CA TYR A 51 -17.25 -17.74 -10.01
C TYR A 51 -17.05 -16.42 -10.76
N ASP A 52 -18.11 -15.86 -11.33
CA ASP A 52 -18.07 -14.50 -11.87
C ASP A 52 -18.00 -13.50 -10.72
N ALA A 53 -17.22 -12.45 -10.92
CA ALA A 53 -17.04 -11.37 -9.95
C ALA A 53 -17.14 -10.01 -10.62
N LYS A 54 -17.31 -8.97 -9.81
CA LYS A 54 -17.36 -7.57 -10.25
C LYS A 54 -16.43 -6.73 -9.40
N VAL A 55 -15.82 -5.71 -9.99
CA VAL A 55 -15.09 -4.69 -9.25
C VAL A 55 -16.09 -3.84 -8.47
N VAL A 56 -15.89 -3.72 -7.15
CA VAL A 56 -16.66 -2.85 -6.25
C VAL A 56 -16.06 -1.44 -6.28
N GLY A 57 -14.75 -1.37 -6.27
CA GLY A 57 -13.99 -0.13 -6.40
C GLY A 57 -12.50 -0.39 -6.32
N THR A 58 -11.74 0.60 -6.75
CA THR A 58 -10.27 0.57 -6.79
C THR A 58 -9.68 1.77 -6.09
N ASP A 59 -8.48 1.60 -5.60
CA ASP A 59 -7.63 2.65 -5.07
C ASP A 59 -6.21 2.54 -5.65
N PRO A 60 -5.97 3.16 -6.81
CA PRO A 60 -4.65 3.13 -7.44
C PRO A 60 -3.55 3.71 -6.56
N SER A 61 -3.87 4.64 -5.64
CA SER A 61 -2.87 5.32 -4.81
C SER A 61 -2.27 4.44 -3.71
N THR A 62 -2.94 3.34 -3.35
CA THR A 62 -2.43 2.32 -2.41
C THR A 62 -2.24 0.95 -3.07
N ASP A 63 -2.50 0.85 -4.36
CA ASP A 63 -2.51 -0.42 -5.11
C ASP A 63 -3.47 -1.45 -4.52
N LEU A 64 -4.65 -1.01 -4.05
CA LEU A 64 -5.69 -1.88 -3.50
C LEU A 64 -6.96 -1.83 -4.34
N ALA A 65 -7.69 -2.94 -4.34
CA ALA A 65 -9.02 -3.03 -4.93
C ALA A 65 -9.91 -3.97 -4.12
N VAL A 66 -11.21 -3.76 -4.23
CA VAL A 66 -12.23 -4.70 -3.73
C VAL A 66 -13.03 -5.21 -4.91
N ILE A 67 -13.13 -6.53 -5.00
CA ILE A 67 -14.03 -7.20 -5.92
C ILE A 67 -15.08 -7.98 -5.13
N ARG A 68 -16.20 -8.31 -5.78
CA ARG A 68 -17.27 -9.10 -5.16
C ARG A 68 -17.67 -10.25 -6.07
N VAL A 69 -17.67 -11.45 -5.50
CA VAL A 69 -18.17 -12.65 -6.15
C VAL A 69 -19.69 -12.57 -6.28
N THR A 70 -20.20 -12.91 -7.47
CA THR A 70 -21.63 -13.06 -7.68
C THR A 70 -22.07 -14.42 -7.10
N ASN A 71 -23.06 -14.42 -6.18
CA ASN A 71 -23.53 -15.61 -5.47
C ASN A 71 -22.38 -16.38 -4.76
N PRO A 72 -21.78 -15.78 -3.69
CA PRO A 72 -20.67 -16.40 -2.99
C PRO A 72 -21.12 -17.71 -2.31
N PRO A 73 -20.30 -18.77 -2.38
CA PRO A 73 -20.63 -20.03 -1.70
C PRO A 73 -20.44 -19.91 -0.18
N GLU A 74 -21.19 -20.66 0.62
CA GLU A 74 -21.06 -20.69 2.10
C GLU A 74 -19.67 -21.11 2.58
N SER A 75 -18.91 -21.81 1.74
CA SER A 75 -17.52 -22.21 2.02
C SER A 75 -16.53 -21.05 1.94
N MET A 76 -16.93 -19.89 1.45
CA MET A 76 -16.09 -18.68 1.37
C MET A 76 -16.02 -18.02 2.75
N LYS A 77 -14.95 -18.34 3.48
CA LYS A 77 -14.74 -17.82 4.84
C LYS A 77 -13.80 -16.63 4.83
N PRO A 78 -14.16 -15.54 5.55
CA PRO A 78 -13.28 -14.39 5.69
C PRO A 78 -12.05 -14.72 6.54
N ILE A 79 -10.95 -13.99 6.26
CA ILE A 79 -9.74 -14.03 7.07
C ILE A 79 -9.89 -13.08 8.26
N GLU A 80 -9.22 -13.38 9.36
CA GLU A 80 -9.08 -12.46 10.48
C GLU A 80 -7.92 -11.50 10.22
N PHE A 81 -8.12 -10.22 10.55
CA PHE A 81 -7.09 -9.18 10.41
C PHE A 81 -6.31 -9.04 11.71
N ALA A 82 -4.99 -9.20 11.64
CA ALA A 82 -4.10 -8.79 12.70
C ALA A 82 -3.91 -7.26 12.70
N ASP A 83 -3.56 -6.69 13.83
CA ASP A 83 -3.16 -5.29 13.94
C ASP A 83 -1.72 -5.11 13.46
N SER A 84 -1.55 -4.58 12.23
CA SER A 84 -0.22 -4.39 11.64
C SER A 84 0.63 -3.32 12.35
N SER A 85 0.07 -2.49 13.23
CA SER A 85 0.83 -1.53 14.02
C SER A 85 1.64 -2.21 15.16
N LYS A 86 1.29 -3.46 15.50
CA LYS A 86 1.96 -4.25 16.54
C LYS A 86 3.00 -5.23 16.00
N LEU A 87 3.26 -5.19 14.72
CA LEU A 87 4.25 -6.06 14.10
C LEU A 87 5.66 -5.69 14.54
N ALA A 88 6.52 -6.70 14.66
CA ALA A 88 7.93 -6.52 14.99
C ALA A 88 8.82 -7.12 13.90
N VAL A 89 9.97 -6.49 13.65
CA VAL A 89 11.04 -7.05 12.81
C VAL A 89 11.51 -8.37 13.43
N GLY A 90 11.70 -9.40 12.60
CA GLY A 90 12.02 -10.75 13.00
C GLY A 90 10.80 -11.66 13.26
N ALA A 91 9.57 -11.11 13.30
CA ALA A 91 8.36 -11.93 13.45
C ALA A 91 8.19 -12.88 12.25
N PRO A 92 7.87 -14.18 12.48
CA PRO A 92 7.65 -15.16 11.42
C PRO A 92 6.37 -14.83 10.65
N VAL A 93 6.43 -14.96 9.32
CA VAL A 93 5.29 -14.75 8.43
C VAL A 93 5.28 -15.77 7.29
N MET A 94 4.11 -15.96 6.70
CA MET A 94 3.92 -16.76 5.49
C MET A 94 3.23 -15.91 4.43
N ALA A 95 3.81 -15.85 3.23
CA ALA A 95 3.13 -15.31 2.08
C ALA A 95 2.36 -16.43 1.37
N VAL A 96 1.07 -16.20 1.20
CA VAL A 96 0.14 -17.16 0.59
C VAL A 96 -0.44 -16.52 -0.67
N GLY A 97 -0.35 -17.24 -1.78
CA GLY A 97 -0.96 -16.86 -3.04
C GLY A 97 -1.58 -18.08 -3.72
N ASN A 98 -2.36 -17.85 -4.74
CA ASN A 98 -2.97 -18.92 -5.55
C ASN A 98 -2.74 -18.65 -7.04
N PRO A 99 -1.46 -18.58 -7.49
CA PRO A 99 -1.16 -18.35 -8.89
C PRO A 99 -1.68 -19.49 -9.74
N LEU A 100 -2.20 -19.18 -10.92
CA LEU A 100 -2.63 -20.15 -11.96
C LEU A 100 -3.73 -21.15 -11.51
N GLY A 101 -4.42 -20.90 -10.39
CA GLY A 101 -5.39 -21.85 -9.86
C GLY A 101 -4.79 -23.20 -9.42
N LEU A 102 -3.46 -23.32 -9.45
CA LEU A 102 -2.71 -24.49 -9.01
C LEU A 102 -2.51 -24.44 -7.50
N SER A 103 -3.51 -24.96 -6.76
CA SER A 103 -3.49 -25.28 -5.32
C SER A 103 -2.41 -24.58 -4.47
N GLY A 104 -2.55 -23.24 -4.34
CA GLY A 104 -1.89 -22.41 -3.32
C GLY A 104 -0.36 -22.50 -3.21
N SER A 105 0.32 -21.43 -3.54
CA SER A 105 1.76 -21.28 -3.21
C SER A 105 1.91 -20.67 -1.82
N VAL A 106 2.75 -21.30 -1.00
CA VAL A 106 3.10 -20.80 0.34
C VAL A 106 4.60 -20.65 0.43
N THR A 107 5.06 -19.48 0.84
CA THR A 107 6.46 -19.23 1.16
C THR A 107 6.59 -18.72 2.57
N THR A 108 7.66 -19.06 3.27
CA THR A 108 7.90 -18.64 4.66
C THR A 108 9.04 -17.65 4.73
N GLY A 109 8.98 -16.78 5.71
CA GLY A 109 10.01 -15.79 6.00
C GLY A 109 9.75 -15.07 7.31
N ILE A 110 10.41 -13.93 7.44
CA ILE A 110 10.24 -13.02 8.58
C ILE A 110 9.90 -11.63 8.08
N ILE A 111 9.39 -10.79 8.96
CA ILE A 111 9.35 -9.34 8.73
C ILE A 111 10.79 -8.82 8.80
N SER A 112 11.28 -8.31 7.69
CA SER A 112 12.66 -7.79 7.55
C SER A 112 12.76 -6.31 7.91
N ALA A 113 11.71 -5.53 7.60
CA ALA A 113 11.59 -4.12 7.98
C ALA A 113 10.11 -3.71 7.98
N LEU A 114 9.84 -2.63 8.69
CA LEU A 114 8.55 -1.94 8.71
C LEU A 114 8.71 -0.52 8.16
N ASN A 115 7.60 0.09 7.77
CA ASN A 115 7.57 1.48 7.30
C ASN A 115 8.53 1.74 6.12
N ARG A 116 8.63 0.78 5.20
CA ARG A 116 9.45 0.93 3.99
C ARG A 116 8.68 1.69 2.93
N PRO A 117 9.11 2.90 2.56
CA PRO A 117 8.53 3.57 1.40
C PRO A 117 8.92 2.76 0.15
N VAL A 118 7.91 2.31 -0.59
CA VAL A 118 8.08 1.60 -1.85
C VAL A 118 7.34 2.38 -2.92
N THR A 119 8.07 2.72 -3.95
CA THR A 119 7.54 3.43 -5.11
C THR A 119 7.28 2.43 -6.23
N THR A 120 6.04 2.41 -6.72
CA THR A 120 5.67 1.66 -7.91
C THR A 120 5.21 2.63 -8.99
N MET A 121 5.68 2.44 -10.22
CA MET A 121 5.24 3.22 -11.38
C MET A 121 4.09 2.47 -12.05
N ASN A 122 2.98 3.15 -12.30
CA ASN A 122 1.95 2.61 -13.19
C ASN A 122 2.53 2.52 -14.61
N ARG A 123 2.21 1.42 -15.32
CA ARG A 123 2.76 1.13 -16.66
C ARG A 123 2.38 2.18 -17.73
N ASP A 124 1.40 3.03 -17.48
CA ASP A 124 0.88 3.98 -18.46
C ASP A 124 1.64 5.32 -18.54
N ASP A 125 2.57 5.60 -17.60
CA ASP A 125 3.28 6.89 -17.53
C ASP A 125 4.79 6.74 -17.84
N SER A 126 5.13 6.28 -19.05
CA SER A 126 6.55 6.14 -19.50
C SER A 126 7.24 7.46 -19.86
N ASP A 127 6.62 8.63 -19.71
CA ASP A 127 7.15 9.92 -20.17
C ASP A 127 7.52 10.95 -19.10
N GLY A 128 7.56 10.58 -17.82
CA GLY A 128 7.85 11.51 -16.72
C GLY A 128 9.20 11.31 -16.03
N LEU A 129 10.29 11.65 -16.69
CA LEU A 129 11.62 11.73 -16.05
C LEU A 129 11.77 13.09 -15.34
N LEU A 130 12.08 13.04 -14.03
CA LEU A 130 12.52 14.15 -13.13
C LEU A 130 11.49 14.82 -12.19
N GLY A 131 11.44 14.33 -10.97
CA GLY A 131 11.77 15.19 -9.80
C GLY A 131 10.68 15.96 -9.09
N SER A 132 9.41 15.57 -9.09
CA SER A 132 8.44 16.11 -8.12
C SER A 132 7.47 15.02 -7.68
N TYR A 133 7.52 14.65 -6.40
CA TYR A 133 6.53 13.77 -5.79
C TYR A 133 5.23 14.58 -5.56
N ASP A 134 4.61 15.00 -6.65
CA ASP A 134 3.28 15.58 -6.61
C ASP A 134 2.26 14.49 -6.87
N SER A 135 1.15 14.52 -6.16
CA SER A 135 0.06 13.51 -6.21
C SER A 135 -0.59 13.33 -7.60
N SER A 136 -0.14 14.09 -8.60
CA SER A 136 -0.63 14.06 -9.99
C SER A 136 0.20 13.19 -10.94
N SER A 137 1.35 12.68 -10.52
CA SER A 137 2.23 11.88 -11.37
C SER A 137 2.11 10.41 -11.03
N GLY A 138 1.16 9.66 -11.44
CA GLY A 138 1.01 8.18 -11.41
C GLY A 138 1.90 7.31 -10.47
N VAL A 139 2.69 7.95 -9.61
CA VAL A 139 3.63 7.33 -8.68
C VAL A 139 2.91 6.89 -7.41
N VAL A 140 2.81 5.60 -7.22
CA VAL A 140 2.26 5.00 -5.99
C VAL A 140 3.39 4.88 -4.97
N VAL A 141 3.27 5.56 -3.83
CA VAL A 141 4.17 5.37 -2.68
C VAL A 141 3.39 4.69 -1.58
N THR A 142 3.78 3.48 -1.23
CA THR A 142 3.18 2.70 -0.14
C THR A 142 4.16 2.55 1.00
N ASN A 143 3.69 2.68 2.23
CA ASN A 143 4.49 2.39 3.42
C ASN A 143 4.38 0.90 3.73
N ALA A 144 5.26 0.11 3.11
CA ALA A 144 5.15 -1.35 3.06
C ALA A 144 5.84 -2.07 4.23
N ILE A 145 5.34 -3.27 4.51
CA ILE A 145 6.03 -4.30 5.29
C ILE A 145 7.02 -4.98 4.34
N GLN A 146 8.30 -4.99 4.68
CA GLN A 146 9.30 -5.78 3.97
C GLN A 146 9.42 -7.16 4.61
N THR A 147 9.44 -8.22 3.79
CA THR A 147 9.58 -9.61 4.23
C THR A 147 10.63 -10.36 3.41
N SER A 148 11.25 -11.37 4.03
CA SER A 148 12.09 -12.34 3.33
C SER A 148 11.31 -13.48 2.70
N ALA A 149 10.01 -13.63 2.99
CA ALA A 149 9.14 -14.57 2.30
C ALA A 149 9.12 -14.25 0.80
N ALA A 150 9.32 -15.25 -0.04
CA ALA A 150 9.38 -15.06 -1.48
C ALA A 150 8.01 -14.65 -2.05
N ILE A 151 7.91 -13.44 -2.58
CA ILE A 151 6.75 -12.93 -3.28
C ILE A 151 7.11 -12.89 -4.77
N ASN A 152 6.43 -13.72 -5.55
CA ASN A 152 6.62 -13.86 -7.00
C ASN A 152 5.33 -13.44 -7.73
N PRO A 153 5.36 -13.20 -9.05
CA PRO A 153 4.17 -12.99 -9.87
C PRO A 153 3.10 -14.06 -9.58
N GLY A 154 1.84 -13.64 -9.46
CA GLY A 154 0.72 -14.47 -9.04
C GLY A 154 0.43 -14.46 -7.53
N ASN A 155 1.40 -14.14 -6.67
CA ASN A 155 1.15 -13.91 -5.25
C ASN A 155 0.56 -12.52 -4.95
N SER A 156 0.62 -11.57 -5.89
CA SER A 156 0.01 -10.24 -5.78
C SER A 156 -1.46 -10.33 -5.41
N GLY A 157 -1.89 -9.53 -4.43
CA GLY A 157 -3.23 -9.54 -3.86
C GLY A 157 -3.48 -10.67 -2.86
N GLY A 158 -2.52 -11.60 -2.70
CA GLY A 158 -2.56 -12.66 -1.71
C GLY A 158 -2.23 -12.18 -0.30
N ALA A 159 -2.32 -13.10 0.67
CA ALA A 159 -2.12 -12.78 2.08
C ALA A 159 -0.65 -12.91 2.49
N LEU A 160 -0.17 -11.95 3.27
CA LEU A 160 0.90 -12.16 4.23
C LEU A 160 0.24 -12.43 5.58
N VAL A 161 0.50 -13.59 6.18
CA VAL A 161 -0.12 -13.99 7.46
C VAL A 161 0.93 -14.24 8.53
N ASN A 162 0.53 -14.05 9.80
CA ASN A 162 1.33 -14.43 10.95
C ASN A 162 1.19 -15.94 11.27
N ALA A 163 1.82 -16.39 12.36
CA ALA A 163 1.77 -17.79 12.80
C ALA A 163 0.36 -18.26 13.22
N ASN A 164 -0.56 -17.35 13.55
CA ASN A 164 -1.95 -17.66 13.87
C ASN A 164 -2.84 -17.77 12.62
N GLY A 165 -2.31 -17.47 11.41
CA GLY A 165 -3.08 -17.40 10.18
C GLY A 165 -3.85 -16.09 10.00
N GLU A 166 -3.59 -15.07 10.84
CA GLU A 166 -4.21 -13.75 10.73
C GLU A 166 -3.49 -12.90 9.68
N LEU A 167 -4.24 -12.10 8.93
CA LEU A 167 -3.73 -11.23 7.87
C LEU A 167 -2.90 -10.08 8.46
N VAL A 168 -1.62 -10.01 8.14
CA VAL A 168 -0.73 -8.90 8.50
C VAL A 168 -0.48 -7.94 7.33
N GLY A 169 -0.73 -8.40 6.09
CA GLY A 169 -0.60 -7.55 4.90
C GLY A 169 -1.11 -8.22 3.62
N ILE A 170 -1.25 -7.41 2.56
CA ILE A 170 -1.55 -7.85 1.19
C ILE A 170 -0.26 -7.86 0.38
N ASN A 171 0.13 -9.01 -0.15
CA ASN A 171 1.35 -9.17 -0.95
C ASN A 171 1.29 -8.30 -2.20
N SER A 172 2.41 -7.66 -2.57
CA SER A 172 2.53 -6.91 -3.83
C SER A 172 3.85 -7.27 -4.51
N SER A 173 3.79 -7.81 -5.71
CA SER A 173 4.97 -8.21 -6.50
C SER A 173 5.53 -7.10 -7.37
N ILE A 174 4.82 -5.97 -7.53
CA ILE A 174 5.29 -4.81 -8.32
C ILE A 174 6.45 -4.11 -7.63
N ALA A 175 6.51 -4.21 -6.31
CA ALA A 175 7.56 -3.64 -5.49
C ALA A 175 8.87 -4.45 -5.54
N SER A 176 9.26 -4.91 -6.71
CA SER A 176 10.58 -5.54 -6.90
C SER A 176 11.56 -4.49 -7.39
N LEU A 177 12.79 -4.52 -6.86
CA LEU A 177 13.88 -3.65 -7.33
C LEU A 177 14.05 -3.83 -8.84
N PRO A 178 14.16 -2.74 -9.63
CA PRO A 178 14.40 -2.84 -11.05
C PRO A 178 15.77 -3.53 -11.25
N SER A 179 15.76 -4.78 -11.67
CA SER A 179 16.97 -5.44 -12.13
C SER A 179 17.32 -4.86 -13.50
N ALA A 180 18.52 -4.31 -13.64
CA ALA A 180 19.08 -3.87 -14.89
C ALA A 180 19.26 -5.11 -15.81
N GLY A 181 18.31 -5.34 -16.71
CA GLY A 181 18.34 -6.43 -17.69
C GLY A 181 17.02 -7.16 -17.84
N ARG A 182 16.66 -7.44 -19.08
CA ARG A 182 15.42 -8.11 -19.53
C ARG A 182 15.31 -9.60 -19.17
N SER A 183 15.60 -10.01 -17.96
CA SER A 183 15.33 -11.37 -17.51
C SER A 183 14.46 -11.31 -16.27
N GLN A 184 13.37 -12.08 -16.26
CA GLN A 184 12.55 -12.34 -15.07
C GLN A 184 13.45 -12.81 -13.95
N SER A 185 13.88 -11.91 -13.09
CA SER A 185 14.64 -12.25 -11.90
C SER A 185 13.66 -12.78 -10.87
N GLY A 186 13.86 -14.01 -10.42
CA GLY A 186 13.14 -14.56 -9.28
C GLY A 186 13.36 -13.71 -8.02
N ASN A 187 12.54 -13.92 -7.00
CA ASN A 187 12.64 -13.23 -5.73
C ASN A 187 14.03 -13.40 -5.10
N ILE A 188 14.68 -12.29 -4.79
CA ILE A 188 16.04 -12.24 -4.19
C ILE A 188 16.01 -12.20 -2.65
N GLY A 189 14.90 -12.60 -2.00
CA GLY A 189 14.73 -12.52 -0.56
C GLY A 189 14.19 -11.15 -0.09
N ILE A 190 13.63 -10.36 -0.99
CA ILE A 190 13.01 -9.07 -0.71
C ILE A 190 11.59 -9.09 -1.28
N GLY A 191 10.61 -9.15 -0.41
CA GLY A 191 9.19 -9.05 -0.73
C GLY A 191 8.56 -7.89 0.01
N PHE A 192 7.43 -7.40 -0.49
CA PHE A 192 6.69 -6.31 0.13
C PHE A 192 5.21 -6.65 0.26
N ALA A 193 4.60 -6.14 1.33
CA ALA A 193 3.17 -6.27 1.55
C ALA A 193 2.59 -4.95 2.07
N ILE A 194 1.38 -4.64 1.64
CA ILE A 194 0.59 -3.49 2.10
C ILE A 194 0.03 -3.84 3.49
N PRO A 195 0.26 -3.02 4.53
CA PRO A 195 -0.15 -3.33 5.90
C PRO A 195 -1.65 -3.62 6.04
N SER A 196 -2.01 -4.60 6.87
CA SER A 196 -3.41 -5.04 7.07
C SER A 196 -4.34 -3.92 7.56
N ASN A 197 -3.86 -3.02 8.44
CA ASN A 197 -4.66 -1.88 8.91
C ASN A 197 -5.05 -0.94 7.76
N LEU A 198 -4.11 -0.67 6.84
CA LEU A 198 -4.38 0.12 5.65
C LEU A 198 -5.33 -0.63 4.71
N ALA A 199 -5.05 -1.91 4.43
CA ALA A 199 -5.90 -2.75 3.57
C ALA A 199 -7.33 -2.81 4.09
N LYS A 200 -7.52 -3.00 5.41
CA LYS A 200 -8.84 -2.99 6.04
C LYS A 200 -9.54 -1.64 5.90
N SER A 201 -8.83 -0.54 6.18
CA SER A 201 -9.39 0.81 6.11
C SER A 201 -9.88 1.16 4.71
N ILE A 202 -9.11 0.83 3.68
CA ILE A 202 -9.45 1.06 2.28
C ILE A 202 -10.59 0.14 1.84
N ALA A 203 -10.51 -1.16 2.19
CA ALA A 203 -11.56 -2.11 1.85
C ALA A 203 -12.92 -1.70 2.45
N ASP A 204 -12.96 -1.33 3.74
CA ASP A 204 -14.19 -0.89 4.41
C ASP A 204 -14.80 0.33 3.71
N GLN A 205 -13.99 1.32 3.29
CA GLN A 205 -14.46 2.49 2.55
C GLN A 205 -15.02 2.10 1.17
N ILE A 206 -14.28 1.29 0.41
CA ILE A 206 -14.71 0.86 -0.92
C ILE A 206 -16.00 0.03 -0.84
N ILE A 207 -16.12 -0.87 0.13
CA ILE A 207 -17.34 -1.68 0.32
C ILE A 207 -18.56 -0.79 0.63
N GLN A 208 -18.37 0.26 1.42
CA GLN A 208 -19.46 1.15 1.86
C GLN A 208 -19.82 2.20 0.80
N THR A 209 -18.86 2.75 0.10
CA THR A 209 -19.04 3.96 -0.74
C THR A 209 -18.63 3.79 -2.20
N GLY A 210 -17.99 2.68 -2.55
CA GLY A 210 -17.40 2.43 -3.87
C GLY A 210 -16.07 3.15 -4.10
N LYS A 211 -15.59 3.95 -3.15
CA LYS A 211 -14.39 4.79 -3.30
C LYS A 211 -13.58 4.85 -2.01
N ALA A 212 -12.26 5.00 -2.13
CA ALA A 212 -11.39 5.33 -1.02
C ALA A 212 -11.12 6.84 -0.95
N THR A 213 -10.93 7.34 0.25
CA THR A 213 -10.49 8.71 0.55
C THR A 213 -9.22 8.65 1.39
N HIS A 214 -8.29 9.57 1.12
CA HIS A 214 -6.98 9.58 1.78
C HIS A 214 -6.82 10.79 2.66
N ALA A 215 -5.99 10.63 3.69
CA ALA A 215 -5.53 11.75 4.47
C ALA A 215 -4.67 12.70 3.63
N PHE A 216 -4.77 13.98 3.91
CA PHE A 216 -4.05 15.04 3.22
C PHE A 216 -3.47 16.03 4.21
N LEU A 217 -2.16 16.16 4.19
CA LEU A 217 -1.45 17.15 5.01
C LEU A 217 -1.39 18.53 4.31
N GLY A 218 -1.26 18.52 2.99
CA GLY A 218 -1.23 19.72 2.16
C GLY A 218 0.15 20.36 2.10
N ILE A 219 1.16 19.55 1.86
CA ILE A 219 2.54 19.98 1.64
C ILE A 219 3.14 19.31 0.42
N SER A 220 4.05 20.00 -0.25
CA SER A 220 5.00 19.37 -1.18
C SER A 220 6.30 19.15 -0.42
N VAL A 221 6.89 17.95 -0.57
CA VAL A 221 8.08 17.57 0.17
C VAL A 221 9.21 17.13 -0.76
N ARG A 222 10.42 17.17 -0.24
CA ARG A 222 11.64 16.64 -0.85
C ARG A 222 12.51 16.05 0.25
N ASP A 223 13.47 15.25 -0.13
CA ASP A 223 14.48 14.81 0.83
C ASP A 223 15.28 16.01 1.32
N ALA A 224 15.50 16.07 2.60
CA ALA A 224 16.29 17.11 3.23
C ALA A 224 17.13 16.55 4.38
N ALA A 225 18.21 17.24 4.66
CA ALA A 225 19.02 16.98 5.83
C ALA A 225 19.21 18.30 6.59
N THR A 226 19.21 18.22 7.90
CA THR A 226 19.48 19.36 8.77
C THR A 226 20.52 18.96 9.81
N GLY A 227 21.36 19.92 10.20
CA GLY A 227 22.42 19.68 11.19
C GLY A 227 22.04 20.22 12.55
N LYS A 228 22.24 19.41 13.60
CA LYS A 228 22.12 19.85 15.00
C LYS A 228 23.28 19.28 15.81
N ALA A 229 24.03 20.13 16.48
CA ALA A 229 25.16 19.73 17.33
C ALA A 229 26.17 18.78 16.65
N GLY A 230 26.43 18.96 15.35
CA GLY A 230 27.35 18.11 14.58
C GLY A 230 26.74 16.79 14.07
N VAL A 231 25.46 16.53 14.32
CA VAL A 231 24.71 15.38 13.82
C VAL A 231 23.89 15.80 12.61
N ASN A 232 24.00 15.04 11.52
CA ASN A 232 23.17 15.23 10.33
C ASN A 232 21.88 14.41 10.46
N ILE A 233 20.73 15.08 10.53
CA ILE A 233 19.41 14.47 10.65
C ILE A 233 18.75 14.51 9.27
N GLN A 234 18.39 13.36 8.73
CA GLN A 234 17.61 13.24 7.49
C GLN A 234 16.12 13.37 7.80
N GLY A 235 15.35 13.88 6.84
CA GLY A 235 13.93 14.03 6.98
C GLY A 235 13.24 14.53 5.70
N ALA A 236 11.93 14.78 5.81
CA ALA A 236 11.13 15.37 4.75
C ALA A 236 11.14 16.90 4.84
N GLY A 237 11.86 17.57 3.95
CA GLY A 237 11.89 19.03 3.86
C GLY A 237 10.64 19.58 3.16
N ILE A 238 9.94 20.50 3.79
CA ILE A 238 8.76 21.16 3.22
C ILE A 238 9.21 22.13 2.12
N ALA A 239 8.85 21.86 0.88
CA ALA A 239 9.11 22.72 -0.27
C ALA A 239 8.02 23.78 -0.46
N ALA A 240 6.76 23.40 -0.19
CA ALA A 240 5.60 24.29 -0.23
C ALA A 240 4.52 23.82 0.75
N VAL A 241 3.67 24.75 1.19
CA VAL A 241 2.47 24.46 1.99
C VAL A 241 1.27 25.00 1.23
N THR A 242 0.24 24.17 1.08
CA THR A 242 -1.02 24.54 0.44
C THR A 242 -1.82 25.44 1.39
N PRO A 243 -2.28 26.62 0.98
CA PRO A 243 -3.09 27.50 1.81
C PRO A 243 -4.35 26.80 2.34
N SER A 244 -4.70 27.07 3.59
CA SER A 244 -5.86 26.48 4.29
C SER A 244 -5.82 24.95 4.44
N SER A 245 -4.68 24.32 4.20
CA SER A 245 -4.47 22.88 4.44
C SER A 245 -4.31 22.55 5.92
N ALA A 246 -4.20 21.26 6.24
CA ALA A 246 -3.92 20.79 7.59
C ALA A 246 -2.56 21.32 8.09
N ALA A 247 -1.55 21.29 7.24
CA ALA A 247 -0.21 21.81 7.56
C ALA A 247 -0.21 23.34 7.79
N ASP A 248 -0.93 24.10 6.96
CA ASP A 248 -1.04 25.56 7.09
C ASP A 248 -1.71 25.93 8.41
N ARG A 249 -2.84 25.27 8.75
CA ARG A 249 -3.52 25.50 10.04
C ARG A 249 -2.67 25.14 11.25
N ALA A 250 -1.78 24.16 11.10
CA ALA A 250 -0.82 23.75 12.14
C ALA A 250 0.41 24.67 12.23
N GLY A 251 0.58 25.61 11.30
CA GLY A 251 1.71 26.54 11.30
C GLY A 251 3.02 25.96 10.78
N LEU A 252 2.96 24.83 10.04
CA LEU A 252 4.09 24.30 9.29
C LEU A 252 4.43 25.26 8.14
N ARG A 253 5.71 25.36 7.78
CA ARG A 253 6.20 26.34 6.80
C ARG A 253 7.22 25.71 5.85
N ARG A 254 7.38 26.33 4.70
CA ARG A 254 8.49 26.04 3.79
C ARG A 254 9.83 26.15 4.54
N GLY A 255 10.67 25.15 4.36
CA GLY A 255 11.98 25.05 5.00
C GLY A 255 11.99 24.26 6.32
N ASP A 256 10.83 23.90 6.88
CA ASP A 256 10.77 22.94 7.99
C ASP A 256 11.21 21.57 7.49
N VAL A 257 11.93 20.81 8.31
CA VAL A 257 12.31 19.42 8.04
C VAL A 257 11.56 18.53 9.03
N ILE A 258 10.60 17.76 8.52
CA ILE A 258 9.82 16.81 9.32
C ILE A 258 10.68 15.59 9.57
N THR A 259 10.84 15.19 10.82
CA THR A 259 11.70 14.10 11.27
C THR A 259 10.92 12.93 11.88
N LYS A 260 9.69 13.19 12.38
CA LYS A 260 8.78 12.15 12.91
C LYS A 260 7.32 12.52 12.66
N ILE A 261 6.50 11.50 12.58
CA ILE A 261 5.05 11.58 12.71
C ILE A 261 4.61 10.53 13.73
N ASP A 262 3.96 10.98 14.80
CA ASP A 262 3.77 10.21 16.03
C ASP A 262 5.11 9.61 16.50
N ASP A 263 5.20 8.30 16.73
CA ASP A 263 6.42 7.60 17.12
C ASP A 263 7.27 7.11 15.93
N THR A 264 6.84 7.36 14.69
CA THR A 264 7.50 6.85 13.48
C THR A 264 8.47 7.87 12.90
N GLU A 265 9.73 7.45 12.70
CA GLU A 265 10.74 8.28 12.04
C GLU A 265 10.43 8.51 10.56
N VAL A 266 10.76 9.71 10.08
CA VAL A 266 10.59 10.17 8.71
C VAL A 266 11.97 10.44 8.11
N PRO A 267 12.62 9.44 7.49
CA PRO A 267 13.96 9.61 6.92
C PRO A 267 13.98 10.32 5.56
N SER A 268 12.85 10.42 4.85
CA SER A 268 12.76 11.00 3.50
C SER A 268 11.36 11.56 3.21
N GLY A 269 11.25 12.32 2.12
CA GLY A 269 9.96 12.81 1.62
C GLY A 269 9.02 11.68 1.23
N GLU A 270 9.53 10.64 0.58
CA GLU A 270 8.75 9.43 0.23
C GLU A 270 8.18 8.75 1.47
N SER A 271 9.02 8.58 2.50
CA SER A 271 8.58 7.99 3.78
C SER A 271 7.40 8.76 4.38
N LEU A 272 7.46 10.10 4.38
CA LEU A 272 6.37 10.93 4.86
C LEU A 272 5.09 10.74 4.04
N VAL A 273 5.19 10.72 2.72
CA VAL A 273 4.02 10.50 1.83
C VAL A 273 3.37 9.16 2.12
N GLY A 274 4.16 8.08 2.21
CA GLY A 274 3.66 6.75 2.54
C GLY A 274 3.00 6.69 3.92
N LEU A 275 3.60 7.36 4.93
CA LEU A 275 3.04 7.44 6.28
C LEU A 275 1.71 8.19 6.30
N ILE A 276 1.61 9.35 5.65
CA ILE A 276 0.37 10.13 5.58
C ILE A 276 -0.77 9.31 4.97
N ARG A 277 -0.51 8.49 3.95
CA ARG A 277 -1.51 7.62 3.34
C ARG A 277 -2.06 6.55 4.28
N SER A 278 -1.34 6.19 5.34
CA SER A 278 -1.82 5.24 6.35
C SER A 278 -2.82 5.85 7.35
N PHE A 279 -2.90 7.18 7.42
CA PHE A 279 -3.86 7.87 8.26
C PHE A 279 -5.24 7.95 7.60
N LYS A 280 -6.26 8.17 8.43
CA LYS A 280 -7.61 8.50 7.97
C LYS A 280 -7.79 10.02 7.90
N ALA A 281 -8.63 10.49 6.99
CA ALA A 281 -9.08 11.88 7.01
C ALA A 281 -9.73 12.19 8.37
N GLY A 282 -9.40 13.35 8.95
CA GLY A 282 -9.83 13.75 10.29
C GLY A 282 -9.03 13.16 11.45
N GLN A 283 -8.14 12.21 11.21
CA GLN A 283 -7.27 11.64 12.26
C GLN A 283 -6.26 12.69 12.72
N LYS A 284 -5.99 12.70 14.02
CA LYS A 284 -4.94 13.55 14.61
C LYS A 284 -3.60 12.82 14.60
N ALA A 285 -2.53 13.56 14.40
CA ALA A 285 -1.14 13.11 14.49
C ALA A 285 -0.26 14.22 15.06
N THR A 286 0.82 13.85 15.74
CA THR A 286 1.84 14.77 16.21
C THR A 286 3.02 14.76 15.23
N ILE A 287 3.37 15.91 14.68
CA ILE A 287 4.50 16.06 13.75
C ILE A 287 5.66 16.70 14.49
N SER A 288 6.82 16.00 14.52
CA SER A 288 8.09 16.55 14.97
C SER A 288 8.85 17.12 13.78
N TYR A 289 9.35 18.33 13.90
CA TYR A 289 10.08 18.98 12.83
C TYR A 289 11.21 19.88 13.36
N ILE A 290 12.15 20.19 12.50
CA ILE A 290 13.25 21.12 12.78
C ILE A 290 13.06 22.35 11.90
N ARG A 291 13.04 23.54 12.54
CA ARG A 291 13.00 24.85 11.89
C ARG A 291 14.27 25.62 12.21
N GLY A 292 15.15 25.78 11.21
CA GLY A 292 16.50 26.29 11.44
C GLY A 292 17.31 25.29 12.28
N SER A 293 17.59 25.65 13.55
CA SER A 293 18.29 24.78 14.52
C SER A 293 17.39 24.31 15.68
N GLN A 294 16.11 24.67 15.65
CA GLN A 294 15.17 24.38 16.75
C GLN A 294 14.27 23.20 16.40
N GLU A 295 14.19 22.25 17.31
CA GLU A 295 13.20 21.18 17.25
C GLU A 295 11.88 21.69 17.84
N ALA A 296 10.79 21.28 17.21
CA ALA A 296 9.45 21.58 17.67
C ALA A 296 8.49 20.44 17.30
N THR A 297 7.36 20.41 17.98
CA THR A 297 6.25 19.48 17.69
C THR A 297 4.98 20.28 17.46
N VAL A 298 4.08 19.74 16.65
CA VAL A 298 2.76 20.31 16.42
C VAL A 298 1.74 19.21 16.18
N ASP A 299 0.55 19.38 16.78
CA ASP A 299 -0.58 18.49 16.50
C ASP A 299 -1.30 18.94 15.24
N VAL A 300 -1.55 17.99 14.37
CA VAL A 300 -2.22 18.20 13.09
C VAL A 300 -3.44 17.32 13.00
N THR A 301 -4.56 17.86 12.55
CA THR A 301 -5.73 17.07 12.13
C THR A 301 -5.67 16.92 10.62
N MET A 302 -5.52 15.67 10.13
CA MET A 302 -5.40 15.38 8.72
C MET A 302 -6.62 15.86 7.93
N GLY A 303 -6.40 16.52 6.82
CA GLY A 303 -7.44 16.87 5.86
C GLY A 303 -7.84 15.67 5.01
N THR A 304 -8.72 15.90 4.05
CA THR A 304 -9.12 14.93 3.02
C THR A 304 -8.50 15.35 1.70
N ALA A 305 -7.84 14.43 1.00
CA ALA A 305 -7.41 14.65 -0.36
C ALA A 305 -8.65 14.93 -1.24
N LYS A 306 -8.55 15.93 -2.12
CA LYS A 306 -9.57 16.14 -3.14
C LYS A 306 -9.39 15.04 -4.20
N SER A 307 -10.47 14.31 -4.46
CA SER A 307 -10.57 13.36 -5.58
C SER A 307 -10.59 14.08 -6.93
#